data_01bce6421bebe989ef113fe4c1e8cb3d
#
_entry.id   01bce6421bebe989ef113fe4c1e8cb3d
#
_cell.length_a   1.000
_cell.length_b   1.000
_cell.length_c   1.000
_cell.angle_alpha   90.00
_cell.angle_beta   90.00
_cell.angle_gamma   90.00
#
_symmetry.space_group_name_H-M   'P 1'
#
loop_
_entity.id
_entity.type
_entity.pdbx_description
1 polymer ?
#
loop_
_entity_poly.entity_id
_entity_poly.type
_entity_poly.pdbx_seq_one_letter_code
_entity_poly.pdbx_strand_id
1 'polypeptide(L)'
;MAEQQGPGLRPVDLARAAGITTQQIRNYADAGILPPAPRTAAGYRRFDDGHLDALLAYRALARGCGPQQARAVMRAVHAGERSGALALVDAAHAALHGERQALAATSAALEALSDRQPQPPR
;
A
#
# COMPACT_ATOMS: atom_id res chain seq x y z
N MET A 1 -2.55 10.12 -34.61
CA MET A 1 -2.30 10.09 -34.26
C MET A 1 -1.71 9.91 -33.44
N ALA A 2 -1.54 9.76 -33.16
CA ALA A 2 -1.04 9.58 -32.49
C ALA A 2 -0.57 9.28 -31.76
N GLU A 3 -0.68 9.28 -31.52
CA GLU A 3 -0.31 9.06 -30.86
C GLU A 3 0.34 8.84 -30.18
N GLN A 4 0.30 9.06 -29.99
CA GLN A 4 0.90 8.94 -29.29
C GLN A 4 1.30 8.43 -28.47
N GLN A 5 1.41 8.19 -28.61
CA GLN A 5 1.80 7.52 -27.58
C GLN A 5 3.11 7.81 -27.21
N GLY A 6 3.40 8.61 -26.38
CA GLY A 6 4.72 8.80 -25.86
C GLY A 6 5.37 7.44 -25.60
N PRO A 7 6.68 7.32 -25.56
CA PRO A 7 7.26 6.06 -25.13
C PRO A 7 6.74 5.73 -23.75
N GLY A 8 6.19 4.55 -23.60
CA GLY A 8 5.74 4.11 -22.30
C GLY A 8 6.88 4.06 -21.30
N LEU A 9 6.57 4.02 -20.04
CA LEU A 9 7.58 3.88 -19.00
C LEU A 9 8.04 2.42 -18.95
N ARG A 10 9.32 2.23 -18.76
CA ARG A 10 9.90 0.91 -18.58
C ARG A 10 9.88 0.52 -17.10
N PRO A 11 10.01 -0.77 -16.76
CA PRO A 11 10.10 -1.16 -15.35
C PRO A 11 11.16 -0.39 -14.57
N VAL A 12 12.31 -0.09 -15.19
CA VAL A 12 13.37 0.65 -14.51
C VAL A 12 12.95 2.08 -14.19
N ASP A 13 12.10 2.67 -15.02
CA ASP A 13 11.62 4.03 -14.79
C ASP A 13 10.70 4.07 -13.57
N LEU A 14 9.78 3.09 -13.45
CA LEU A 14 8.92 2.97 -12.28
C LEU A 14 9.73 2.68 -11.03
N ALA A 15 10.69 1.77 -11.13
CA ALA A 15 11.54 1.39 -10.02
C ALA A 15 12.29 2.59 -9.47
N ARG A 16 12.84 3.40 -10.37
CA ARG A 16 13.59 4.60 -10.01
C ARG A 16 12.68 5.63 -9.33
N ALA A 17 11.49 5.83 -9.88
CA ALA A 17 10.54 6.81 -9.34
C ALA A 17 10.09 6.44 -7.93
N ALA A 18 9.96 5.16 -7.62
CA ALA A 18 9.50 4.67 -6.33
C ALA A 18 10.62 4.27 -5.38
N GLY A 19 11.87 4.25 -5.86
CA GLY A 19 13.00 3.86 -5.04
C GLY A 19 13.04 2.36 -4.71
N ILE A 20 12.58 1.52 -5.62
CA ILE A 20 12.58 0.06 -5.47
C ILE A 20 13.27 -0.59 -6.67
N THR A 21 13.35 -1.90 -6.66
CA THR A 21 14.01 -2.65 -7.73
C THR A 21 13.05 -2.97 -8.87
N THR A 22 13.61 -3.25 -10.05
CA THR A 22 12.78 -3.69 -11.19
C THR A 22 12.13 -5.04 -10.90
N GLN A 23 12.77 -5.89 -10.12
CA GLN A 23 12.16 -7.17 -9.74
C GLN A 23 10.92 -6.95 -8.89
N GLN A 24 10.94 -5.99 -7.99
CA GLN A 24 9.75 -5.64 -7.20
C GLN A 24 8.61 -5.13 -8.09
N ILE A 25 8.94 -4.35 -9.14
CA ILE A 25 7.93 -3.91 -10.10
C ILE A 25 7.27 -5.11 -10.77
N ARG A 26 8.06 -6.09 -11.20
CA ARG A 26 7.53 -7.30 -11.83
C ARG A 26 6.64 -8.08 -10.86
N ASN A 27 7.09 -8.20 -9.62
CA ASN A 27 6.31 -8.90 -8.59
C ASN A 27 4.97 -8.22 -8.35
N TYR A 28 4.95 -6.90 -8.29
CA TYR A 28 3.72 -6.13 -8.10
C TYR A 28 2.78 -6.28 -9.28
N ALA A 29 3.32 -6.27 -10.50
CA ALA A 29 2.51 -6.47 -11.70
C ALA A 29 1.90 -7.88 -11.70
N ASP A 30 2.69 -8.89 -11.38
CA ASP A 30 2.23 -10.28 -11.32
C ASP A 30 1.19 -10.50 -10.22
N ALA A 31 1.31 -9.78 -9.13
CA ALA A 31 0.39 -9.90 -8.00
C ALA A 31 -0.93 -9.14 -8.19
N GLY A 32 -1.09 -8.41 -9.29
CA GLY A 32 -2.31 -7.65 -9.55
C GLY A 32 -2.39 -6.34 -8.78
N ILE A 33 -1.28 -5.88 -8.23
CA ILE A 33 -1.20 -4.60 -7.53
C ILE A 33 -1.24 -3.45 -8.53
N LEU A 34 -0.62 -3.64 -9.69
CA LEU A 34 -0.66 -2.68 -10.79
C LEU A 34 -1.75 -3.06 -11.78
N PRO A 35 -2.35 -2.09 -12.47
CA PRO A 35 -3.30 -2.44 -13.53
C PRO A 35 -2.60 -3.21 -14.65
N PRO A 36 -3.36 -3.94 -15.49
CA PRO A 36 -2.75 -4.66 -16.60
C PRO A 36 -1.92 -3.73 -17.46
N ALA A 37 -0.74 -4.20 -17.87
CA ALA A 37 0.17 -3.43 -18.70
C ALA A 37 0.27 -4.11 -20.07
N PRO A 38 0.05 -3.37 -21.16
CA PRO A 38 0.27 -3.93 -22.50
C PRO A 38 1.74 -4.25 -22.69
N ARG A 39 2.01 -5.23 -23.54
CA ARG A 39 3.39 -5.57 -23.88
C ARG A 39 3.74 -4.96 -25.23
N THR A 40 5.00 -4.60 -25.39
CA THR A 40 5.50 -4.16 -26.68
C THR A 40 5.62 -5.35 -27.63
N ALA A 41 5.89 -5.07 -28.90
CA ALA A 41 6.13 -6.11 -29.90
C ALA A 41 7.30 -7.03 -29.49
N ALA A 42 8.25 -6.51 -28.72
CA ALA A 42 9.38 -7.30 -28.22
C ALA A 42 9.08 -8.06 -26.95
N GLY A 43 7.85 -7.98 -26.44
CA GLY A 43 7.43 -8.72 -25.26
C GLY A 43 7.68 -8.02 -23.91
N TYR A 44 8.11 -6.79 -23.93
CA TYR A 44 8.34 -6.03 -22.69
C TYR A 44 7.06 -5.34 -22.23
N ARG A 45 6.84 -5.28 -20.93
CA ARG A 45 5.73 -4.53 -20.38
C ARG A 45 5.93 -3.04 -20.58
N ARG A 46 4.86 -2.36 -20.95
CA ARG A 46 4.84 -0.91 -21.09
C ARG A 46 3.92 -0.34 -20.02
N PHE A 47 4.46 0.56 -19.23
CA PHE A 47 3.71 1.21 -18.16
C PHE A 47 3.43 2.66 -18.55
N ASP A 48 2.49 3.28 -17.88
CA ASP A 48 2.16 4.68 -18.06
C ASP A 48 2.03 5.38 -16.71
N ASP A 49 1.61 6.64 -16.74
CA ASP A 49 1.45 7.42 -15.50
C ASP A 49 0.43 6.80 -14.55
N GLY A 50 -0.59 6.13 -15.09
CA GLY A 50 -1.57 5.42 -14.27
C GLY A 50 -0.93 4.30 -13.47
N HIS A 51 0.03 3.61 -14.04
CA HIS A 51 0.78 2.57 -13.32
C HIS A 51 1.64 3.18 -12.21
N LEU A 52 2.25 4.33 -12.48
CA LEU A 52 3.02 5.01 -11.44
C LEU A 52 2.12 5.46 -10.30
N ASP A 53 0.96 6.02 -10.62
CA ASP A 53 -0.02 6.43 -9.61
C ASP A 53 -0.46 5.24 -8.76
N ALA A 54 -0.73 4.09 -9.40
CA ALA A 54 -1.12 2.88 -8.69
C ALA A 54 -0.01 2.39 -7.77
N LEU A 55 1.23 2.44 -8.23
CA LEU A 55 2.38 2.04 -7.43
C LEU A 55 2.53 2.91 -6.20
N LEU A 56 2.42 4.22 -6.36
CA LEU A 56 2.54 5.15 -5.23
C LEU A 56 1.37 4.98 -4.26
N ALA A 57 0.16 4.76 -4.78
CA ALA A 57 -1.01 4.49 -3.95
C ALA A 57 -0.82 3.21 -3.14
N TYR A 58 -0.35 2.14 -3.76
CA TYR A 58 -0.08 0.90 -3.06
C TYR A 58 0.92 1.10 -1.93
N ARG A 59 2.01 1.81 -2.20
CA ARG A 59 3.03 2.04 -1.18
C ARG A 59 2.50 2.83 0.00
N ALA A 60 1.65 3.83 -0.27
CA ALA A 60 1.02 4.60 0.79
C ALA A 60 0.06 3.73 1.62
N LEU A 61 -0.75 2.92 0.95
CA LEU A 61 -1.66 1.98 1.62
C LEU A 61 -0.89 0.96 2.45
N ALA A 62 0.20 0.44 1.90
CA ALA A 62 1.00 -0.57 2.60
C ALA A 62 1.61 0.00 3.89
N ARG A 63 2.02 1.25 3.87
CA ARG A 63 2.52 1.91 5.08
C ARG A 63 1.42 2.09 6.13
N GLY A 64 0.19 2.36 5.67
CA GLY A 64 -0.94 2.61 6.58
C GLY A 64 -1.60 1.36 7.12
N CYS A 65 -1.77 0.34 6.28
CA CYS A 65 -2.55 -0.85 6.67
C CYS A 65 -1.86 -2.18 6.36
N GLY A 66 -0.60 -2.14 5.96
CA GLY A 66 0.17 -3.34 5.67
C GLY A 66 0.01 -3.83 4.24
N PRO A 67 0.98 -4.64 3.77
CA PRO A 67 1.00 -5.05 2.35
C PRO A 67 -0.16 -5.94 1.94
N GLN A 68 -0.66 -6.80 2.82
CA GLN A 68 -1.75 -7.69 2.46
C GLN A 68 -3.05 -6.94 2.22
N GLN A 69 -3.40 -6.02 3.11
CA GLN A 69 -4.59 -5.20 2.95
C GLN A 69 -4.45 -4.27 1.76
N ALA A 70 -3.28 -3.68 1.59
CA ALA A 70 -3.02 -2.81 0.45
C ALA A 70 -3.21 -3.55 -0.87
N ARG A 71 -2.74 -4.80 -0.94
CA ARG A 71 -2.93 -5.63 -2.14
C ARG A 71 -4.40 -5.89 -2.42
N ALA A 72 -5.17 -6.22 -1.38
CA ALA A 72 -6.60 -6.46 -1.55
C ALA A 72 -7.32 -5.24 -2.06
N VAL A 73 -6.98 -4.06 -1.54
CA VAL A 73 -7.57 -2.79 -2.00
C VAL A 73 -7.23 -2.55 -3.47
N MET A 74 -5.97 -2.71 -3.85
CA MET A 74 -5.56 -2.45 -5.23
C MET A 74 -6.24 -3.42 -6.21
N ARG A 75 -6.36 -4.69 -5.83
CA ARG A 75 -7.05 -5.67 -6.68
C ARG A 75 -8.53 -5.31 -6.87
N ALA A 76 -9.19 -4.87 -5.80
CA ALA A 76 -10.58 -4.46 -5.89
C ALA A 76 -10.74 -3.24 -6.79
N VAL A 77 -9.85 -2.27 -6.67
CA VAL A 77 -9.86 -1.08 -7.53
C VAL A 77 -9.71 -1.46 -8.99
N HIS A 78 -8.74 -2.32 -9.31
CA HIS A 78 -8.49 -2.71 -10.70
C HIS A 78 -9.57 -3.60 -11.29
N ALA A 79 -10.32 -4.29 -10.42
CA ALA A 79 -11.47 -5.08 -10.86
C ALA A 79 -12.74 -4.23 -11.04
N GLY A 80 -12.67 -2.94 -10.78
CA GLY A 80 -13.82 -2.06 -10.86
C GLY A 80 -14.76 -2.14 -9.67
N GLU A 81 -14.33 -2.76 -8.58
CA GLU A 81 -15.14 -2.95 -7.38
C GLU A 81 -14.88 -1.83 -6.39
N ARG A 82 -15.30 -0.64 -6.76
CA ARG A 82 -15.02 0.56 -5.98
C ARG A 82 -15.57 0.49 -4.56
N SER A 83 -16.82 0.04 -4.42
CA SER A 83 -17.44 -0.09 -3.10
C SER A 83 -16.69 -1.09 -2.22
N GLY A 84 -16.26 -2.19 -2.82
CA GLY A 84 -15.47 -3.19 -2.11
C GLY A 84 -14.13 -2.65 -1.66
N ALA A 85 -13.47 -1.87 -2.53
CA ALA A 85 -12.20 -1.25 -2.18
C ALA A 85 -12.36 -0.27 -1.01
N LEU A 86 -13.39 0.56 -1.05
CA LEU A 86 -13.66 1.51 0.04
C LEU A 86 -13.97 0.80 1.34
N ALA A 87 -14.74 -0.29 1.28
CA ALA A 87 -15.04 -1.08 2.47
C ALA A 87 -13.78 -1.66 3.10
N LEU A 88 -12.82 -2.11 2.28
CA LEU A 88 -11.55 -2.63 2.77
C LEU A 88 -10.72 -1.54 3.45
N VAL A 89 -10.70 -0.33 2.88
CA VAL A 89 -9.99 0.80 3.48
C VAL A 89 -10.64 1.17 4.82
N ASP A 90 -11.96 1.22 4.87
CA ASP A 90 -12.67 1.54 6.11
C ASP A 90 -12.40 0.50 7.19
N ALA A 91 -12.41 -0.79 6.82
CA ALA A 91 -12.12 -1.87 7.75
C ALA A 91 -10.68 -1.77 8.28
N ALA A 92 -9.74 -1.42 7.42
CA ALA A 92 -8.34 -1.25 7.81
C ALA A 92 -8.18 -0.08 8.79
N HIS A 93 -8.87 1.04 8.53
CA HIS A 93 -8.86 2.20 9.43
C HIS A 93 -9.46 1.83 10.79
N ALA A 94 -10.57 1.09 10.80
CA ALA A 94 -11.21 0.67 12.05
C ALA A 94 -10.30 -0.23 12.87
N ALA A 95 -9.63 -1.17 12.22
CA ALA A 95 -8.68 -2.06 12.88
C ALA A 95 -7.51 -1.29 13.48
N LEU A 96 -6.97 -0.33 12.74
CA LEU A 96 -5.86 0.50 13.20
C LEU A 96 -6.28 1.35 14.40
N HIS A 97 -7.48 1.92 14.34
CA HIS A 97 -8.02 2.69 15.45
C HIS A 97 -8.17 1.83 16.71
N GLY A 98 -8.67 0.61 16.55
CA GLY A 98 -8.79 -0.35 17.66
C GLY A 98 -7.44 -0.69 18.28
N GLU A 99 -6.42 -0.87 17.46
CA GLU A 99 -5.06 -1.12 17.95
C GLU A 99 -4.51 0.06 18.74
N ARG A 100 -4.76 1.28 18.27
CA ARG A 100 -4.33 2.48 18.98
C ARG A 100 -5.03 2.62 20.32
N GLN A 101 -6.32 2.31 20.36
CA GLN A 101 -7.08 2.33 21.61
C GLN A 101 -6.55 1.30 22.60
N ALA A 102 -6.23 0.09 22.12
CA ALA A 102 -5.68 -0.96 22.98
C ALA A 102 -4.32 -0.54 23.56
N LEU A 103 -3.48 0.09 22.74
CA LEU A 103 -2.18 0.60 23.21
C LEU A 103 -2.36 1.71 24.25
N ALA A 104 -3.30 2.61 24.03
CA ALA A 104 -3.58 3.68 24.99
C ALA A 104 -4.07 3.12 26.32
N ALA A 105 -4.95 2.10 26.29
CA ALA A 105 -5.44 1.45 27.49
C ALA A 105 -4.30 0.75 28.24
N THR A 106 -3.40 0.09 27.50
CA THR A 106 -2.25 -0.57 28.11
C THR A 106 -1.32 0.45 28.79
N SER A 107 -1.06 1.56 28.11
CA SER A 107 -0.23 2.64 28.68
C SER A 107 -0.86 3.19 29.96
N ALA A 108 -2.17 3.44 29.93
CA ALA A 108 -2.87 3.96 31.10
C ALA A 108 -2.82 2.97 32.27
N ALA A 109 -2.95 1.67 31.97
CA ALA A 109 -2.87 0.63 33.01
C ALA A 109 -1.46 0.60 33.64
N LEU A 110 -0.42 0.71 32.82
CA LEU A 110 0.95 0.74 33.31
C LEU A 110 1.21 1.97 34.18
N GLU A 111 0.72 3.13 33.76
CA GLU A 111 0.86 4.35 34.54
C GLU A 111 0.16 4.23 35.89
N ALA A 112 -1.04 3.66 35.90
CA ALA A 112 -1.78 3.45 37.16
C ALA A 112 -1.03 2.51 38.10
N LEU A 113 -0.40 1.47 37.56
CA LEU A 113 0.41 0.56 38.38
C LEU A 113 1.63 1.25 38.94
N SER A 114 2.29 2.09 38.14
CA SER A 114 3.47 2.86 38.59
C SER A 114 3.12 3.82 39.73
N ASP A 115 1.97 4.48 39.61
CA ASP A 115 1.51 5.43 40.63
C ASP A 115 1.15 4.73 41.93
N ARG A 116 0.80 3.46 41.90
CA ARG A 116 0.43 2.70 43.10
C ARG A 116 1.61 2.06 43.81
N GLN A 117 2.77 2.04 43.18
CA GLN A 117 3.92 1.44 43.82
C GLN A 117 4.32 2.25 45.07
N PRO A 118 4.49 1.57 46.20
CA PRO A 118 4.92 2.27 47.40
C PRO A 118 6.32 2.85 47.18
N GLN A 119 6.55 4.03 47.69
CA GLN A 119 7.86 4.62 47.59
C GLN A 119 8.84 3.86 48.47
N PRO A 120 10.09 3.68 48.02
CA PRO A 120 11.08 3.00 48.84
C PRO A 120 11.29 3.79 50.14
N PRO A 121 11.54 3.07 51.23
CA PRO A 121 11.82 3.75 52.48
C PRO A 121 13.12 4.53 52.38
N ARG A 122 13.19 5.64 53.08
CA ARG A 122 14.38 6.47 53.11
C ARG A 122 15.35 5.94 54.15
#